data_bba073d720eae47300962ac6e1f493fe
#
_entry.id   bba073d720eae47300962ac6e1f493fe
#
_cell.length_a   1.000
_cell.length_b   1.000
_cell.length_c   1.000
_cell.angle_alpha   90.00
_cell.angle_beta   90.00
_cell.angle_gamma   90.00
#
_symmetry.space_group_name_H-M   'P 1'
#
loop_
_entity.id
_entity.type
_entity.pdbx_description
1 polymer ?
#
loop_
_entity_poly.entity_id
_entity_poly.type
_entity_poly.pdbx_seq_one_letter_code
_entity_poly.pdbx_strand_id
1 'polypeptide(L)'
;MKTFSSTLAKTAGPALAVLGSLGMASLAFAADAPAAAVPPPPVPNKGDTAYMMLSTVLVLSMIVPGLALFYGGLVRAKNMLSVLMQVMVGASLIFVLWAIYGYSLAFTGGSPYFGGFDKLFLSGITAESVAATFSRGVVIPELMFVAFQGTFAAITCALIVGSFAERMKFSAVLLFLVIWFTFSYIPTAHMVWYWDGPDAIKVGDAKSLEAVIAAAGALWAKGALDFAGGTVVHINAGVAGLVAAYMVGKRVGYGKEPMPPHNLTLTMVGAAMLWVGWFGFNAGSNLEATEIGRASCRERV
;
A
#
# COMPACT_ATOMS: atom_id res chain seq x y z
N MET A 1 27.62 7.11 43.04
CA MET A 1 27.65 8.06 44.19
C MET A 1 26.95 9.33 43.80
N LYS A 2 26.04 9.80 44.65
CA LYS A 2 25.12 10.95 44.65
C LYS A 2 23.81 10.73 43.92
N THR A 3 22.87 10.17 44.57
CA THR A 3 21.58 10.51 45.16
C THR A 3 21.06 11.89 44.78
N PHE A 4 19.90 11.92 44.12
CA PHE A 4 18.95 13.02 44.23
C PHE A 4 17.62 12.46 44.70
N SER A 5 17.35 12.81 45.97
CA SER A 5 16.15 12.45 46.74
C SER A 5 15.13 13.58 46.64
N SER A 6 13.91 13.17 46.47
CA SER A 6 12.66 13.71 47.04
C SER A 6 12.52 15.22 47.29
N THR A 7 11.50 15.82 46.69
CA THR A 7 10.60 16.75 47.42
C THR A 7 9.22 16.77 46.76
N LEU A 8 8.34 15.97 47.30
CA LEU A 8 6.90 16.08 47.12
C LEU A 8 6.34 16.24 48.54
N ALA A 9 5.92 17.43 48.89
CA ALA A 9 5.03 17.62 50.02
C ALA A 9 4.20 18.90 49.92
N LYS A 10 2.91 18.70 49.89
CA LYS A 10 1.89 19.45 50.60
C LYS A 10 1.53 20.86 50.13
N THR A 11 0.37 20.99 49.50
CA THR A 11 -0.65 21.93 50.03
C THR A 11 -2.03 21.35 49.72
N ALA A 12 -2.63 20.79 50.75
CA ALA A 12 -4.06 20.58 50.88
C ALA A 12 -4.61 21.77 51.69
N GLY A 13 -5.65 22.39 51.25
CA GLY A 13 -6.37 23.38 52.05
C GLY A 13 -7.77 23.64 51.44
N PRO A 14 -8.79 23.76 52.27
CA PRO A 14 -10.15 23.33 51.96
C PRO A 14 -11.08 24.46 51.52
N ALA A 15 -12.05 24.13 50.71
CA ALA A 15 -13.29 24.93 50.64
C ALA A 15 -14.48 23.98 50.62
N LEU A 16 -14.97 23.73 51.83
CA LEU A 16 -16.29 23.18 52.10
C LEU A 16 -17.31 24.32 52.07
N ALA A 17 -18.51 23.98 51.66
CA ALA A 17 -19.78 24.61 51.98
C ALA A 17 -20.23 25.84 51.16
N VAL A 18 -21.10 25.60 50.21
CA VAL A 18 -22.44 26.23 50.25
C VAL A 18 -23.46 25.18 49.85
N LEU A 19 -24.11 24.59 50.82
CA LEU A 19 -25.41 23.96 50.72
C LEU A 19 -26.46 25.08 50.86
N GLY A 20 -27.43 25.08 50.01
CA GLY A 20 -28.64 25.86 50.36
C GLY A 20 -29.54 26.12 49.17
N SER A 21 -30.55 25.28 49.06
CA SER A 21 -31.94 25.61 48.81
C SER A 21 -32.45 25.95 47.41
N LEU A 22 -33.60 25.38 47.20
CA LEU A 22 -34.65 25.66 46.19
C LEU A 22 -34.38 24.98 44.86
N GLY A 23 -35.22 24.15 44.42
CA GLY A 23 -36.63 23.97 44.69
C GLY A 23 -37.19 23.12 43.56
N MET A 24 -38.12 22.37 43.91
CA MET A 24 -39.02 21.60 43.06
C MET A 24 -39.36 22.24 41.73
N ALA A 25 -39.65 21.36 40.80
CA ALA A 25 -40.42 21.57 39.59
C ALA A 25 -39.64 21.91 38.31
N SER A 26 -39.28 20.84 37.62
CA SER A 26 -39.81 20.65 36.29
C SER A 26 -39.62 19.19 35.91
N LEU A 27 -40.62 18.39 36.08
CA LEU A 27 -40.96 17.30 35.20
C LEU A 27 -41.19 17.91 33.82
N ALA A 28 -40.15 18.40 33.21
CA ALA A 28 -40.13 18.69 31.80
C ALA A 28 -40.07 17.33 31.10
N PHE A 29 -41.09 16.98 30.43
CA PHE A 29 -41.17 15.98 29.41
C PHE A 29 -39.82 15.89 28.71
N ALA A 30 -39.14 14.75 28.85
CA ALA A 30 -38.14 14.35 27.91
C ALA A 30 -38.89 14.18 26.58
N ALA A 31 -39.00 15.28 25.85
CA ALA A 31 -39.31 15.17 24.44
C ALA A 31 -38.22 14.27 23.87
N ASP A 32 -38.63 13.19 23.26
CA ASP A 32 -37.74 12.30 22.51
C ASP A 32 -36.83 13.18 21.68
N ALA A 33 -35.56 13.27 22.07
CA ALA A 33 -34.57 13.87 21.22
C ALA A 33 -34.64 13.11 19.90
N PRO A 34 -34.86 13.76 18.77
CA PRO A 34 -34.93 13.07 17.49
C PRO A 34 -33.71 12.22 17.40
N ALA A 35 -33.91 10.90 17.19
CA ALA A 35 -32.82 9.94 17.03
C ALA A 35 -31.81 10.57 16.06
N ALA A 36 -30.58 10.74 16.52
CA ALA A 36 -29.55 11.41 15.73
C ALA A 36 -29.56 10.78 14.33
N ALA A 37 -29.90 11.59 13.34
CA ALA A 37 -30.03 11.12 11.96
C ALA A 37 -28.73 10.39 11.61
N VAL A 38 -28.85 9.14 11.16
CA VAL A 38 -27.70 8.37 10.70
C VAL A 38 -27.00 9.21 9.62
N PRO A 39 -25.74 9.58 9.79
CA PRO A 39 -25.05 10.39 8.79
C PRO A 39 -25.19 9.73 7.43
N PRO A 40 -25.43 10.49 6.36
CA PRO A 40 -25.47 9.92 5.02
C PRO A 40 -24.16 9.18 4.73
N PRO A 41 -24.19 8.09 3.93
CA PRO A 41 -22.98 7.36 3.59
C PRO A 41 -21.95 8.30 2.95
N PRO A 42 -20.66 8.15 3.25
CA PRO A 42 -19.62 9.01 2.71
C PRO A 42 -19.59 8.92 1.18
N VAL A 43 -19.49 10.09 0.53
CA VAL A 43 -19.45 10.20 -0.93
C VAL A 43 -18.01 10.49 -1.37
N PRO A 44 -17.47 9.79 -2.39
CA PRO A 44 -16.13 10.03 -2.87
C PRO A 44 -15.87 11.49 -3.24
N ASN A 45 -14.78 12.05 -2.74
CA ASN A 45 -14.34 13.39 -3.11
C ASN A 45 -13.84 13.40 -4.54
N LYS A 46 -14.31 14.34 -5.36
CA LYS A 46 -13.92 14.43 -6.79
C LYS A 46 -12.44 14.78 -6.96
N GLY A 47 -11.88 15.61 -6.07
CA GLY A 47 -10.47 15.98 -6.09
C GLY A 47 -9.58 14.78 -5.79
N ASP A 48 -9.89 14.03 -4.74
CA ASP A 48 -9.15 12.80 -4.37
C ASP A 48 -9.28 11.73 -5.45
N THR A 49 -10.47 11.57 -6.03
CA THR A 49 -10.68 10.64 -7.15
C THR A 49 -9.82 11.00 -8.35
N ALA A 50 -9.81 12.28 -8.78
CA ALA A 50 -8.98 12.74 -9.90
C ALA A 50 -7.48 12.58 -9.59
N TYR A 51 -7.07 12.88 -8.36
CA TYR A 51 -5.69 12.69 -7.89
C TYR A 51 -5.27 11.23 -7.92
N MET A 52 -6.13 10.31 -7.49
CA MET A 52 -5.86 8.88 -7.53
C MET A 52 -5.82 8.32 -8.96
N MET A 53 -6.64 8.85 -9.87
CA MET A 53 -6.54 8.51 -11.31
C MET A 53 -5.18 8.90 -11.87
N LEU A 54 -4.73 10.13 -11.61
CA LEU A 54 -3.41 10.61 -12.04
C LEU A 54 -2.30 9.77 -11.42
N SER A 55 -2.36 9.51 -10.11
CA SER A 55 -1.37 8.68 -9.40
C SER A 55 -1.28 7.27 -9.96
N THR A 56 -2.41 6.65 -10.29
CA THR A 56 -2.46 5.32 -10.91
C THR A 56 -1.76 5.31 -12.28
N VAL A 57 -2.03 6.31 -13.13
CA VAL A 57 -1.38 6.44 -14.44
C VAL A 57 0.13 6.68 -14.29
N LEU A 58 0.54 7.50 -13.33
CA LEU A 58 1.95 7.75 -13.04
C LEU A 58 2.67 6.46 -12.61
N VAL A 59 2.09 5.65 -11.72
CA VAL A 59 2.68 4.36 -11.32
C VAL A 59 2.67 3.36 -12.47
N LEU A 60 1.61 3.31 -13.26
CA LEU A 60 1.57 2.45 -14.45
C LEU A 60 2.70 2.80 -15.44
N SER A 61 2.99 4.09 -15.63
CA SER A 61 4.09 4.54 -16.49
C SER A 61 5.47 4.14 -15.96
N MET A 62 5.62 3.89 -14.64
CA MET A 62 6.85 3.33 -14.07
C MET A 62 7.10 1.89 -14.52
N ILE A 63 6.05 1.11 -14.74
CA ILE A 63 6.18 -0.32 -15.11
C ILE A 63 6.55 -0.42 -16.59
N VAL A 64 5.63 0.05 -17.43
CA VAL A 64 5.79 0.10 -18.88
C VAL A 64 5.41 1.52 -19.32
N PRO A 65 6.36 2.30 -19.76
CA PRO A 65 7.71 1.97 -20.26
C PRO A 65 8.88 2.11 -19.25
N GLY A 66 8.68 2.72 -18.08
CA GLY A 66 9.79 3.10 -17.19
C GLY A 66 10.77 1.96 -16.91
N LEU A 67 10.32 0.94 -16.18
CA LEU A 67 11.16 -0.19 -15.75
C LEU A 67 11.63 -1.05 -16.94
N ALA A 68 10.77 -1.22 -17.94
CA ALA A 68 11.09 -1.96 -19.15
C ALA A 68 12.28 -1.33 -19.91
N LEU A 69 12.26 0.00 -20.11
CA LEU A 69 13.35 0.73 -20.74
C LEU A 69 14.60 0.76 -19.88
N PHE A 70 14.44 0.94 -18.57
CA PHE A 70 15.56 0.93 -17.63
C PHE A 70 16.35 -0.38 -17.71
N TYR A 71 15.67 -1.51 -17.56
CA TYR A 71 16.30 -2.83 -17.66
C TYR A 71 16.75 -3.16 -19.10
N GLY A 72 15.90 -2.82 -20.07
CA GLY A 72 16.17 -3.06 -21.47
C GLY A 72 17.46 -2.40 -21.95
N GLY A 73 17.76 -1.20 -21.49
CA GLY A 73 19.00 -0.50 -21.83
C GLY A 73 20.25 -1.08 -21.17
N LEU A 74 20.11 -1.76 -20.01
CA LEU A 74 21.23 -2.34 -19.24
C LEU A 74 21.67 -3.72 -19.74
N VAL A 75 20.80 -4.47 -20.41
CA VAL A 75 21.12 -5.80 -20.93
C VAL A 75 21.82 -5.71 -22.29
N ARG A 76 22.39 -6.83 -22.78
CA ARG A 76 22.96 -6.89 -24.12
C ARG A 76 21.91 -6.72 -25.21
N ALA A 77 22.25 -6.08 -26.32
CA ALA A 77 21.31 -5.77 -27.41
C ALA A 77 20.43 -6.96 -27.84
N LYS A 78 21.00 -8.16 -27.94
CA LYS A 78 20.28 -9.39 -28.32
C LYS A 78 19.20 -9.83 -27.34
N ASN A 79 19.24 -9.36 -26.09
CA ASN A 79 18.32 -9.75 -25.02
C ASN A 79 17.34 -8.65 -24.64
N MET A 80 17.45 -7.45 -25.22
CA MET A 80 16.62 -6.32 -24.91
C MET A 80 15.13 -6.64 -25.02
N LEU A 81 14.68 -7.11 -26.19
CA LEU A 81 13.28 -7.40 -26.44
C LEU A 81 12.73 -8.48 -25.49
N SER A 82 13.56 -9.47 -25.14
CA SER A 82 13.20 -10.51 -24.17
C SER A 82 12.90 -9.90 -22.79
N VAL A 83 13.72 -8.97 -22.33
CA VAL A 83 13.54 -8.32 -21.03
C VAL A 83 12.32 -7.39 -21.04
N LEU A 84 12.13 -6.61 -22.10
CA LEU A 84 10.94 -5.78 -22.27
C LEU A 84 9.67 -6.63 -22.18
N MET A 85 9.65 -7.77 -22.88
CA MET A 85 8.51 -8.70 -22.87
C MET A 85 8.31 -9.36 -21.51
N GLN A 86 9.37 -9.68 -20.76
CA GLN A 86 9.26 -10.21 -19.40
C GLN A 86 8.59 -9.18 -18.47
N VAL A 87 8.95 -7.91 -18.55
CA VAL A 87 8.32 -6.84 -17.76
C VAL A 87 6.86 -6.65 -18.19
N MET A 88 6.60 -6.46 -19.50
CA MET A 88 5.27 -6.16 -20.01
C MET A 88 4.28 -7.31 -19.78
N VAL A 89 4.63 -8.52 -20.19
CA VAL A 89 3.74 -9.69 -20.07
C VAL A 89 3.62 -10.12 -18.61
N GLY A 90 4.71 -10.02 -17.84
CA GLY A 90 4.68 -10.28 -16.41
C GLY A 90 3.74 -9.34 -15.67
N ALA A 91 3.83 -8.03 -15.92
CA ALA A 91 2.92 -7.05 -15.33
C ALA A 91 1.46 -7.31 -15.75
N SER A 92 1.21 -7.57 -17.04
CA SER A 92 -0.15 -7.88 -17.54
C SER A 92 -0.74 -9.12 -16.86
N LEU A 93 0.06 -10.17 -16.70
CA LEU A 93 -0.33 -11.39 -15.98
C LEU A 93 -0.73 -11.07 -14.54
N ILE A 94 0.09 -10.27 -13.84
CA ILE A 94 -0.21 -9.90 -12.46
C ILE A 94 -1.49 -9.06 -12.35
N PHE A 95 -1.77 -8.13 -13.28
CA PHE A 95 -3.05 -7.41 -13.30
C PHE A 95 -4.25 -8.36 -13.45
N VAL A 96 -4.14 -9.39 -14.29
CA VAL A 96 -5.20 -10.40 -14.43
C VAL A 96 -5.37 -11.18 -13.13
N LEU A 97 -4.30 -11.67 -12.53
CA LEU A 97 -4.35 -12.39 -11.25
C LEU A 97 -4.82 -11.51 -10.10
N TRP A 98 -4.49 -10.22 -10.13
CA TRP A 98 -4.97 -9.23 -9.18
C TRP A 98 -6.48 -9.10 -9.21
N ALA A 99 -7.07 -8.99 -10.40
CA ALA A 99 -8.52 -8.94 -10.56
C ALA A 99 -9.22 -10.27 -10.20
N ILE A 100 -8.58 -11.41 -10.47
CA ILE A 100 -9.16 -12.73 -10.18
C ILE A 100 -9.20 -13.00 -8.66
N TYR A 101 -8.07 -12.87 -7.96
CA TYR A 101 -7.97 -13.23 -6.55
C TYR A 101 -7.06 -12.32 -5.71
N GLY A 102 -6.12 -11.63 -6.33
CA GLY A 102 -5.09 -10.90 -5.62
C GLY A 102 -5.66 -9.79 -4.73
N TYR A 103 -6.59 -9.00 -5.26
CA TYR A 103 -7.25 -7.94 -4.51
C TYR A 103 -8.03 -8.51 -3.30
N SER A 104 -8.80 -9.58 -3.52
CA SER A 104 -9.55 -10.21 -2.44
C SER A 104 -8.64 -10.67 -1.30
N LEU A 105 -7.59 -11.44 -1.62
CA LEU A 105 -6.68 -11.97 -0.61
C LEU A 105 -5.80 -10.91 0.06
N ALA A 106 -5.61 -9.74 -0.56
CA ALA A 106 -4.83 -8.66 0.03
C ALA A 106 -5.66 -7.71 0.89
N PHE A 107 -6.91 -7.40 0.50
CA PHE A 107 -7.70 -6.30 1.06
C PHE A 107 -9.10 -6.66 1.54
N THR A 108 -9.37 -7.92 1.87
CA THR A 108 -10.56 -8.31 2.62
C THR A 108 -10.20 -8.85 3.99
N GLY A 109 -11.17 -8.88 4.89
CA GLY A 109 -11.00 -9.54 6.20
C GLY A 109 -10.71 -11.04 6.05
N GLY A 110 -9.99 -11.59 7.02
CA GLY A 110 -9.60 -13.00 6.98
C GLY A 110 -8.69 -13.35 8.15
N SER A 111 -7.55 -13.97 7.86
CA SER A 111 -6.51 -14.23 8.85
C SER A 111 -5.54 -13.05 8.96
N PRO A 112 -4.65 -13.00 9.97
CA PRO A 112 -3.60 -11.97 10.02
C PRO A 112 -2.59 -12.01 8.84
N TYR A 113 -2.61 -13.06 8.03
CA TYR A 113 -1.65 -13.30 6.94
C TYR A 113 -2.28 -13.23 5.54
N PHE A 114 -3.58 -13.51 5.42
CA PHE A 114 -4.32 -13.54 4.17
C PHE A 114 -5.75 -13.06 4.39
N GLY A 115 -6.26 -12.28 3.44
CA GLY A 115 -7.66 -11.94 3.34
C GLY A 115 -8.53 -13.13 2.89
N GLY A 116 -9.84 -12.89 2.85
CA GLY A 116 -10.85 -13.84 2.40
C GLY A 116 -11.07 -13.86 0.90
N PHE A 117 -12.12 -14.55 0.49
CA PHE A 117 -12.50 -14.71 -0.91
C PHE A 117 -13.74 -13.88 -1.30
N ASP A 118 -14.17 -12.94 -0.46
CA ASP A 118 -15.42 -12.20 -0.62
C ASP A 118 -15.45 -11.33 -1.89
N LYS A 119 -14.27 -10.95 -2.39
CA LYS A 119 -14.11 -10.10 -3.58
C LYS A 119 -13.40 -10.80 -4.73
N LEU A 120 -13.49 -12.14 -4.82
CA LEU A 120 -12.97 -12.88 -5.97
C LEU A 120 -13.60 -12.35 -7.27
N PHE A 121 -12.79 -12.21 -8.31
CA PHE A 121 -13.19 -11.61 -9.60
C PHE A 121 -13.79 -10.21 -9.46
N LEU A 122 -13.38 -9.46 -8.41
CA LEU A 122 -13.94 -8.16 -8.01
C LEU A 122 -15.45 -8.21 -7.74
N SER A 123 -15.97 -9.37 -7.32
CA SER A 123 -17.38 -9.56 -7.00
C SER A 123 -17.84 -8.55 -5.94
N GLY A 124 -19.03 -7.99 -6.12
CA GLY A 124 -19.64 -7.02 -5.20
C GLY A 124 -19.04 -5.62 -5.29
N ILE A 125 -18.03 -5.38 -6.13
CA ILE A 125 -17.49 -4.04 -6.37
C ILE A 125 -18.28 -3.38 -7.51
N THR A 126 -18.95 -2.28 -7.18
CA THR A 126 -19.80 -1.52 -8.10
C THR A 126 -19.28 -0.08 -8.25
N ALA A 127 -19.98 0.74 -9.02
CA ALA A 127 -19.67 2.16 -9.15
C ALA A 127 -19.89 2.93 -7.83
N GLU A 128 -20.73 2.41 -6.95
CA GLU A 128 -21.08 2.97 -5.64
C GLU A 128 -20.17 2.45 -4.51
N SER A 129 -19.39 1.39 -4.76
CA SER A 129 -18.46 0.84 -3.76
C SER A 129 -17.34 1.82 -3.47
N VAL A 130 -17.03 1.99 -2.18
CA VAL A 130 -16.02 2.93 -1.71
C VAL A 130 -14.94 2.23 -0.89
N ALA A 131 -13.73 2.76 -0.95
CA ALA A 131 -12.62 2.39 -0.09
C ALA A 131 -12.30 3.56 0.85
N ALA A 132 -12.03 3.24 2.11
CA ALA A 132 -11.59 4.24 3.09
C ALA A 132 -10.20 4.77 2.72
N THR A 133 -9.99 6.04 3.06
CA THR A 133 -8.67 6.67 3.04
C THR A 133 -8.07 6.65 4.45
N PHE A 134 -7.11 7.52 4.73
CA PHE A 134 -6.54 7.66 6.09
C PHE A 134 -7.28 8.68 6.96
N SER A 135 -8.18 9.48 6.37
CA SER A 135 -9.00 10.47 7.09
C SER A 135 -10.41 9.94 7.32
N ARG A 136 -10.97 10.24 8.49
CA ARG A 136 -12.33 9.82 8.84
C ARG A 136 -13.36 10.45 7.94
N GLY A 137 -14.32 9.66 7.47
CA GLY A 137 -15.38 10.10 6.58
C GLY A 137 -14.93 10.45 5.16
N VAL A 138 -13.65 10.21 4.82
CA VAL A 138 -13.12 10.45 3.48
C VAL A 138 -12.93 9.11 2.77
N VAL A 139 -13.51 9.02 1.59
CA VAL A 139 -13.48 7.79 0.77
C VAL A 139 -13.17 8.09 -0.69
N ILE A 140 -12.67 7.10 -1.37
CA ILE A 140 -12.47 7.09 -2.83
C ILE A 140 -13.27 5.93 -3.45
N PRO A 141 -13.56 5.95 -4.76
CA PRO A 141 -14.19 4.81 -5.43
C PRO A 141 -13.33 3.56 -5.26
N GLU A 142 -13.93 2.45 -4.85
CA GLU A 142 -13.19 1.21 -4.59
C GLU A 142 -12.48 0.69 -5.86
N LEU A 143 -13.10 0.82 -7.05
CA LEU A 143 -12.45 0.46 -8.31
C LEU A 143 -11.16 1.26 -8.56
N MET A 144 -11.09 2.51 -8.09
CA MET A 144 -9.87 3.31 -8.17
C MET A 144 -8.79 2.78 -7.24
N PHE A 145 -9.17 2.39 -6.01
CA PHE A 145 -8.25 1.73 -5.07
C PHE A 145 -7.73 0.39 -5.62
N VAL A 146 -8.62 -0.44 -6.21
CA VAL A 146 -8.24 -1.69 -6.90
C VAL A 146 -7.21 -1.43 -8.00
N ALA A 147 -7.46 -0.44 -8.86
CA ALA A 147 -6.56 -0.10 -9.96
C ALA A 147 -5.20 0.39 -9.46
N PHE A 148 -5.19 1.30 -8.48
CA PHE A 148 -3.97 1.82 -7.87
C PHE A 148 -3.13 0.72 -7.23
N GLN A 149 -3.73 -0.10 -6.37
CA GLN A 149 -3.04 -1.21 -5.69
C GLN A 149 -2.59 -2.31 -6.67
N GLY A 150 -3.32 -2.50 -7.76
CA GLY A 150 -2.91 -3.39 -8.84
C GLY A 150 -1.59 -2.96 -9.50
N THR A 151 -1.33 -1.65 -9.62
CA THR A 151 -0.05 -1.16 -10.13
C THR A 151 1.11 -1.50 -9.20
N PHE A 152 0.90 -1.49 -7.88
CA PHE A 152 1.90 -1.90 -6.88
C PHE A 152 2.21 -3.40 -6.97
N ALA A 153 1.19 -4.23 -7.14
CA ALA A 153 1.37 -5.66 -7.36
C ALA A 153 2.20 -5.93 -8.62
N ALA A 154 1.85 -5.28 -9.72
CA ALA A 154 2.52 -5.46 -11.01
C ALA A 154 3.97 -4.96 -11.00
N ILE A 155 4.24 -3.77 -10.45
CA ILE A 155 5.60 -3.24 -10.38
C ILE A 155 6.49 -4.06 -9.47
N THR A 156 5.97 -4.55 -8.34
CA THR A 156 6.75 -5.36 -7.41
C THR A 156 7.26 -6.64 -8.07
N CYS A 157 6.41 -7.33 -8.81
CA CYS A 157 6.80 -8.50 -9.59
C CYS A 157 7.79 -8.15 -10.70
N ALA A 158 7.56 -7.02 -11.39
CA ALA A 158 8.44 -6.56 -12.47
C ALA A 158 9.84 -6.16 -11.98
N LEU A 159 9.97 -5.63 -10.76
CA LEU A 159 11.27 -5.28 -10.17
C LEU A 159 12.21 -6.48 -10.05
N ILE A 160 11.70 -7.68 -9.82
CA ILE A 160 12.52 -8.88 -9.66
C ILE A 160 13.17 -9.27 -10.99
N VAL A 161 12.54 -8.97 -12.14
CA VAL A 161 13.01 -9.35 -13.48
C VAL A 161 14.45 -8.93 -13.73
N GLY A 162 14.84 -7.74 -13.26
CA GLY A 162 16.21 -7.24 -13.42
C GLY A 162 17.27 -8.16 -12.82
N SER A 163 16.96 -8.85 -11.73
CA SER A 163 17.91 -9.70 -11.00
C SER A 163 18.32 -10.97 -11.75
N PHE A 164 17.45 -11.51 -12.60
CA PHE A 164 17.71 -12.74 -13.38
C PHE A 164 17.66 -12.48 -14.90
N ALA A 165 17.66 -11.23 -15.31
CA ALA A 165 17.73 -10.87 -16.72
C ALA A 165 18.85 -11.62 -17.44
N GLU A 166 18.60 -12.06 -18.69
CA GLU A 166 19.50 -12.87 -19.53
C GLU A 166 19.80 -14.29 -19.03
N ARG A 167 19.16 -14.78 -17.94
CA ARG A 167 19.50 -16.04 -17.28
C ARG A 167 18.33 -17.00 -17.10
N MET A 168 17.09 -16.55 -17.24
CA MET A 168 15.89 -17.38 -17.11
C MET A 168 15.12 -17.46 -18.43
N LYS A 169 14.52 -18.62 -18.68
CA LYS A 169 13.59 -18.81 -19.79
C LYS A 169 12.29 -18.02 -19.52
N PHE A 170 11.68 -17.49 -20.55
CA PHE A 170 10.46 -16.68 -20.44
C PHE A 170 9.33 -17.39 -19.67
N SER A 171 9.06 -18.66 -20.01
CA SER A 171 8.03 -19.45 -19.31
C SER A 171 8.34 -19.66 -17.82
N ALA A 172 9.61 -19.83 -17.47
CA ALA A 172 10.04 -19.97 -16.08
C ALA A 172 9.87 -18.65 -15.30
N VAL A 173 10.09 -17.51 -15.97
CA VAL A 173 9.81 -16.20 -15.38
C VAL A 173 8.31 -16.05 -15.06
N LEU A 174 7.43 -16.37 -16.01
CA LEU A 174 5.98 -16.27 -15.79
C LEU A 174 5.51 -17.18 -14.66
N LEU A 175 5.97 -18.44 -14.64
CA LEU A 175 5.63 -19.37 -13.57
C LEU A 175 6.13 -18.88 -12.20
N PHE A 176 7.37 -18.39 -12.14
CA PHE A 176 7.94 -17.79 -10.94
C PHE A 176 7.09 -16.61 -10.44
N LEU A 177 6.70 -15.69 -11.34
CA LEU A 177 5.91 -14.54 -10.97
C LEU A 177 4.54 -14.92 -10.39
N VAL A 178 3.85 -15.93 -10.97
CA VAL A 178 2.57 -16.43 -10.43
C VAL A 178 2.74 -16.97 -9.02
N ILE A 179 3.73 -17.84 -8.81
CA ILE A 179 3.98 -18.47 -7.50
C ILE A 179 4.41 -17.41 -6.48
N TRP A 180 5.35 -16.55 -6.84
CA TRP A 180 5.87 -15.53 -5.94
C TRP A 180 4.82 -14.47 -5.59
N PHE A 181 4.02 -14.04 -6.57
CA PHE A 181 2.91 -13.13 -6.34
C PHE A 181 1.92 -13.71 -5.34
N THR A 182 1.53 -14.97 -5.51
CA THR A 182 0.54 -15.64 -4.67
C THR A 182 1.04 -15.88 -3.24
N PHE A 183 2.28 -16.35 -3.08
CA PHE A 183 2.78 -16.83 -1.79
C PHE A 183 3.75 -15.88 -1.08
N SER A 184 4.16 -14.78 -1.73
CA SER A 184 5.01 -13.77 -1.11
C SER A 184 4.38 -12.38 -1.15
N TYR A 185 4.01 -11.89 -2.35
CA TYR A 185 3.48 -10.54 -2.47
C TYR A 185 2.15 -10.36 -1.73
N ILE A 186 1.15 -11.20 -2.02
CA ILE A 186 -0.19 -11.09 -1.43
C ILE A 186 -0.14 -11.17 0.10
N PRO A 187 0.52 -12.18 0.72
CA PRO A 187 0.61 -12.23 2.18
C PRO A 187 1.30 -11.01 2.77
N THR A 188 2.38 -10.56 2.14
CA THR A 188 3.12 -9.39 2.63
C THR A 188 2.25 -8.13 2.54
N ALA A 189 1.52 -7.93 1.44
CA ALA A 189 0.60 -6.81 1.27
C ALA A 189 -0.52 -6.84 2.32
N HIS A 190 -1.13 -8.00 2.56
CA HIS A 190 -2.16 -8.16 3.58
C HIS A 190 -1.62 -7.90 4.99
N MET A 191 -0.52 -8.52 5.34
CA MET A 191 0.09 -8.35 6.68
C MET A 191 0.44 -6.89 7.00
N VAL A 192 0.83 -6.10 6.00
CA VAL A 192 1.36 -4.74 6.19
C VAL A 192 0.31 -3.67 5.99
N TRP A 193 -0.62 -3.86 5.05
CA TRP A 193 -1.53 -2.79 4.60
C TRP A 193 -2.99 -3.00 4.94
N TYR A 194 -3.41 -4.24 5.32
CA TYR A 194 -4.81 -4.49 5.62
C TYR A 194 -5.19 -4.04 7.03
N TRP A 195 -6.24 -3.22 7.12
CA TRP A 195 -6.96 -2.82 8.32
C TRP A 195 -8.33 -2.22 7.93
N ASP A 196 -9.25 -2.12 8.89
CA ASP A 196 -10.64 -1.72 8.63
C ASP A 196 -10.86 -0.21 8.38
N GLY A 197 -9.79 0.57 8.29
CA GLY A 197 -9.86 2.00 8.05
C GLY A 197 -10.11 2.84 9.31
N PRO A 198 -10.00 4.19 9.20
CA PRO A 198 -10.06 5.10 10.34
C PRO A 198 -11.45 5.20 10.96
N ASP A 199 -12.51 4.95 10.20
CA ASP A 199 -13.89 5.05 10.67
C ASP A 199 -14.29 3.87 11.58
N ALA A 200 -13.59 2.75 11.50
CA ALA A 200 -13.77 1.63 12.41
C ALA A 200 -13.31 1.95 13.84
N ILE A 201 -12.42 2.94 14.02
CA ILE A 201 -11.91 3.36 15.32
C ILE A 201 -12.80 4.48 15.87
N LYS A 202 -13.57 4.22 16.91
CA LYS A 202 -14.42 5.24 17.57
C LYS A 202 -13.60 6.06 18.56
N VAL A 203 -13.75 7.40 18.51
CA VAL A 203 -13.03 8.29 19.43
C VAL A 203 -13.46 8.03 20.86
N GLY A 204 -12.48 7.79 21.75
CA GLY A 204 -12.74 7.53 23.17
C GLY A 204 -13.14 6.09 23.49
N ASP A 205 -13.25 5.21 22.50
CA ASP A 205 -13.56 3.79 22.69
C ASP A 205 -12.33 2.90 22.41
N ALA A 206 -11.61 2.54 23.46
CA ALA A 206 -10.44 1.66 23.37
C ALA A 206 -10.77 0.27 22.79
N LYS A 207 -11.99 -0.23 23.01
CA LYS A 207 -12.41 -1.54 22.49
C LYS A 207 -12.51 -1.54 20.97
N SER A 208 -12.92 -0.42 20.37
CA SER A 208 -12.96 -0.31 18.90
C SER A 208 -11.56 -0.37 18.29
N LEU A 209 -10.58 0.24 18.94
CA LEU A 209 -9.16 0.15 18.52
C LEU A 209 -8.62 -1.27 18.67
N GLU A 210 -8.88 -1.93 19.80
CA GLU A 210 -8.50 -3.34 20.02
C GLU A 210 -9.11 -4.26 18.96
N ALA A 211 -10.38 -4.05 18.59
CA ALA A 211 -11.04 -4.82 17.54
C ALA A 211 -10.38 -4.62 16.17
N VAL A 212 -10.05 -3.38 15.80
CA VAL A 212 -9.34 -3.08 14.54
C VAL A 212 -7.94 -3.73 14.53
N ILE A 213 -7.20 -3.65 15.64
CA ILE A 213 -5.89 -4.29 15.75
C ILE A 213 -6.00 -5.81 15.62
N ALA A 214 -7.02 -6.42 16.22
CA ALA A 214 -7.25 -7.87 16.14
C ALA A 214 -7.63 -8.36 14.75
N ALA A 215 -8.32 -7.52 13.95
CA ALA A 215 -8.74 -7.83 12.60
C ALA A 215 -7.68 -7.53 11.52
N ALA A 216 -6.72 -6.67 11.84
CA ALA A 216 -5.71 -6.18 10.89
C ALA A 216 -4.64 -7.22 10.55
N GLY A 217 -3.90 -6.94 9.48
CA GLY A 217 -2.72 -7.72 9.09
C GLY A 217 -1.65 -7.77 10.18
N ALA A 218 -0.96 -8.91 10.27
CA ALA A 218 -0.05 -9.24 11.37
C ALA A 218 1.06 -8.20 11.63
N LEU A 219 1.59 -7.55 10.61
CA LEU A 219 2.64 -6.54 10.75
C LEU A 219 2.06 -5.17 11.06
N TRP A 220 0.92 -4.82 10.47
CA TRP A 220 0.19 -3.61 10.81
C TRP A 220 -0.21 -3.60 12.30
N ALA A 221 -0.76 -4.70 12.79
CA ALA A 221 -1.14 -4.87 14.20
C ALA A 221 0.03 -4.72 15.18
N LYS A 222 1.26 -4.97 14.73
CA LYS A 222 2.50 -4.77 15.50
C LYS A 222 3.08 -3.35 15.37
N GLY A 223 2.40 -2.45 14.65
CA GLY A 223 2.84 -1.07 14.46
C GLY A 223 3.84 -0.87 13.33
N ALA A 224 3.97 -1.81 12.39
CA ALA A 224 4.79 -1.61 11.22
C ALA A 224 4.21 -0.48 10.35
N LEU A 225 5.05 0.48 9.97
CA LEU A 225 4.68 1.58 9.10
C LEU A 225 5.34 1.40 7.73
N ASP A 226 4.52 1.08 6.74
CA ASP A 226 4.90 1.05 5.33
C ASP A 226 3.88 1.85 4.53
N PHE A 227 4.19 3.12 4.30
CA PHE A 227 3.27 4.05 3.67
C PHE A 227 3.15 3.81 2.16
N ALA A 228 4.27 3.59 1.47
CA ALA A 228 4.32 3.51 0.02
C ALA A 228 5.10 2.28 -0.50
N GLY A 229 5.16 1.19 0.24
CA GLY A 229 5.74 -0.06 -0.24
C GLY A 229 7.22 -0.25 0.07
N GLY A 230 7.77 0.41 1.10
CA GLY A 230 9.14 0.14 1.55
C GLY A 230 9.37 -1.34 1.86
N THR A 231 8.43 -1.97 2.54
CA THR A 231 8.45 -3.40 2.88
C THR A 231 7.78 -4.23 1.79
N VAL A 232 6.52 -3.91 1.45
CA VAL A 232 5.69 -4.72 0.53
C VAL A 232 6.28 -4.79 -0.87
N VAL A 233 6.82 -3.69 -1.37
CA VAL A 233 7.39 -3.62 -2.73
C VAL A 233 8.90 -3.84 -2.69
N HIS A 234 9.66 -2.95 -2.04
CA HIS A 234 11.10 -2.88 -2.25
C HIS A 234 11.89 -3.93 -1.48
N ILE A 235 11.63 -4.14 -0.18
CA ILE A 235 12.30 -5.20 0.58
C ILE A 235 11.91 -6.56 0.00
N ASN A 236 10.62 -6.78 -0.24
CA ASN A 236 10.09 -8.02 -0.76
C ASN A 236 10.70 -8.39 -2.13
N ALA A 237 10.65 -7.46 -3.11
CA ALA A 237 11.26 -7.68 -4.42
C ALA A 237 12.78 -7.76 -4.36
N GLY A 238 13.42 -6.96 -3.50
CA GLY A 238 14.88 -6.94 -3.36
C GLY A 238 15.43 -8.24 -2.80
N VAL A 239 14.81 -8.81 -1.78
CA VAL A 239 15.18 -10.12 -1.23
C VAL A 239 14.93 -11.23 -2.25
N ALA A 240 13.78 -11.23 -2.93
CA ALA A 240 13.50 -12.18 -4.00
C ALA A 240 14.53 -12.08 -5.13
N GLY A 241 14.91 -10.86 -5.51
CA GLY A 241 15.93 -10.60 -6.52
C GLY A 241 17.31 -11.11 -6.11
N LEU A 242 17.70 -10.92 -4.85
CA LEU A 242 18.96 -11.41 -4.32
C LEU A 242 19.03 -12.95 -4.38
N VAL A 243 17.99 -13.62 -3.88
CA VAL A 243 17.90 -15.07 -3.89
C VAL A 243 17.87 -15.61 -5.33
N ALA A 244 17.06 -15.00 -6.20
CA ALA A 244 16.98 -15.40 -7.61
C ALA A 244 18.32 -15.23 -8.32
N ALA A 245 19.02 -14.11 -8.11
CA ALA A 245 20.35 -13.88 -8.69
C ALA A 245 21.38 -14.93 -8.26
N TYR A 246 21.33 -15.34 -6.99
CA TYR A 246 22.19 -16.39 -6.46
C TYR A 246 21.86 -17.76 -7.06
N MET A 247 20.57 -18.12 -7.11
CA MET A 247 20.13 -19.44 -7.60
C MET A 247 20.34 -19.66 -9.10
N VAL A 248 20.10 -18.63 -9.93
CA VAL A 248 20.29 -18.76 -11.39
C VAL A 248 21.76 -18.70 -11.82
N GLY A 249 22.65 -18.30 -10.92
CA GLY A 249 24.09 -18.27 -11.16
C GLY A 249 24.55 -17.19 -12.16
N LYS A 250 25.73 -17.36 -12.72
CA LYS A 250 26.38 -16.39 -13.60
C LYS A 250 25.79 -16.42 -15.02
N ARG A 251 25.76 -15.25 -15.70
CA ARG A 251 25.40 -15.15 -17.12
C ARG A 251 26.40 -15.96 -18.00
N VAL A 252 25.89 -16.53 -19.08
CA VAL A 252 26.73 -17.21 -20.07
C VAL A 252 27.76 -16.21 -20.63
N GLY A 253 29.05 -16.56 -20.60
CA GLY A 253 30.15 -15.69 -20.98
C GLY A 253 30.66 -14.74 -19.88
N TYR A 254 30.13 -14.82 -18.64
CA TYR A 254 30.55 -13.94 -17.54
C TYR A 254 32.07 -14.12 -17.25
N GLY A 255 32.78 -12.99 -17.26
CA GLY A 255 34.25 -12.96 -17.06
C GLY A 255 35.08 -13.46 -18.25
N LYS A 256 34.44 -13.85 -19.38
CA LYS A 256 35.10 -14.27 -20.61
C LYS A 256 34.79 -13.37 -21.79
N GLU A 257 33.59 -12.77 -21.80
CA GLU A 257 33.11 -11.89 -22.86
C GLU A 257 32.74 -10.49 -22.28
N PRO A 258 32.95 -9.42 -23.02
CA PRO A 258 32.40 -8.12 -22.65
C PRO A 258 30.87 -8.19 -22.59
N MET A 259 30.28 -7.59 -21.57
CA MET A 259 28.82 -7.50 -21.39
C MET A 259 28.39 -6.05 -21.17
N PRO A 260 28.71 -5.13 -22.08
CA PRO A 260 28.33 -3.73 -21.90
C PRO A 260 26.81 -3.58 -22.02
N PRO A 261 26.21 -2.63 -21.30
CA PRO A 261 24.85 -2.21 -21.56
C PRO A 261 24.74 -1.68 -22.99
N HIS A 262 23.69 -2.09 -23.71
CA HIS A 262 23.59 -1.77 -25.13
C HIS A 262 23.15 -0.34 -25.41
N ASN A 263 22.40 0.28 -24.49
CA ASN A 263 21.85 1.63 -24.69
C ASN A 263 21.58 2.36 -23.38
N LEU A 264 22.59 3.09 -22.91
CA LEU A 264 22.46 3.88 -21.68
C LEU A 264 21.47 5.05 -21.81
N THR A 265 21.19 5.54 -23.03
CA THR A 265 20.16 6.56 -23.25
C THR A 265 18.78 6.01 -22.90
N LEU A 266 18.45 4.79 -23.35
CA LEU A 266 17.19 4.14 -22.95
C LEU A 266 17.11 3.89 -21.44
N THR A 267 18.21 3.50 -20.81
CA THR A 267 18.29 3.37 -19.35
C THR A 267 17.99 4.69 -18.66
N MET A 268 18.57 5.80 -19.14
CA MET A 268 18.33 7.12 -18.55
C MET A 268 16.89 7.58 -18.76
N VAL A 269 16.30 7.35 -19.93
CA VAL A 269 14.87 7.63 -20.19
C VAL A 269 14.01 6.83 -19.23
N GLY A 270 14.27 5.53 -19.08
CA GLY A 270 13.55 4.66 -18.13
C GLY A 270 13.69 5.17 -16.69
N ALA A 271 14.88 5.54 -16.25
CA ALA A 271 15.14 6.10 -14.92
C ALA A 271 14.36 7.41 -14.69
N ALA A 272 14.32 8.31 -15.69
CA ALA A 272 13.57 9.56 -15.61
C ALA A 272 12.06 9.29 -15.49
N MET A 273 11.53 8.30 -16.22
CA MET A 273 10.13 7.91 -16.12
C MET A 273 9.80 7.28 -14.76
N LEU A 274 10.71 6.48 -14.20
CA LEU A 274 10.58 5.98 -12.83
C LEU A 274 10.54 7.14 -11.84
N TRP A 275 11.41 8.14 -11.98
CA TRP A 275 11.44 9.28 -11.08
C TRP A 275 10.14 10.09 -11.13
N VAL A 276 9.66 10.46 -12.33
CA VAL A 276 8.39 11.19 -12.47
C VAL A 276 7.22 10.38 -11.93
N GLY A 277 7.14 9.08 -12.26
CA GLY A 277 6.09 8.21 -11.76
C GLY A 277 6.09 8.03 -10.24
N TRP A 278 7.25 8.22 -9.60
CA TRP A 278 7.40 8.08 -8.14
C TRP A 278 6.62 9.13 -7.35
N PHE A 279 6.31 10.27 -7.94
CA PHE A 279 5.35 11.22 -7.34
C PHE A 279 3.96 10.59 -7.19
N GLY A 280 3.48 9.85 -8.18
CA GLY A 280 2.26 9.06 -8.06
C GLY A 280 2.40 7.90 -7.09
N PHE A 281 3.56 7.24 -7.06
CA PHE A 281 3.83 6.11 -6.18
C PHE A 281 3.80 6.53 -4.70
N ASN A 282 4.58 7.53 -4.30
CA ASN A 282 4.66 7.96 -2.91
C ASN A 282 3.49 8.87 -2.51
N ALA A 283 3.26 9.97 -3.23
CA ALA A 283 2.21 10.88 -2.86
C ALA A 283 0.82 10.26 -3.04
N GLY A 284 0.62 9.45 -4.10
CA GLY A 284 -0.63 8.71 -4.32
C GLY A 284 -0.97 7.72 -3.22
N SER A 285 0.02 7.18 -2.51
CA SER A 285 -0.20 6.27 -1.37
C SER A 285 -0.91 6.93 -0.20
N ASN A 286 -1.02 8.26 -0.17
CA ASN A 286 -1.86 8.96 0.79
C ASN A 286 -3.37 8.79 0.52
N LEU A 287 -3.77 8.38 -0.67
CA LEU A 287 -5.15 8.21 -1.13
C LEU A 287 -5.97 9.52 -1.16
N GLU A 288 -5.39 10.64 -0.75
CA GLU A 288 -6.01 11.96 -0.64
C GLU A 288 -5.08 13.03 -1.20
N ALA A 289 -5.64 14.05 -1.83
CA ALA A 289 -4.92 15.22 -2.35
C ALA A 289 -4.61 16.23 -1.22
N THR A 290 -3.94 15.77 -0.16
CA THR A 290 -3.61 16.57 1.02
C THR A 290 -2.12 16.94 1.09
N GLU A 291 -1.74 17.77 2.08
CA GLU A 291 -0.35 18.16 2.31
C GLU A 291 0.54 17.01 2.78
N ILE A 292 -0.05 16.00 3.45
CA ILE A 292 0.68 14.82 3.93
C ILE A 292 1.25 14.02 2.75
N GLY A 293 0.49 13.85 1.66
CA GLY A 293 0.98 13.21 0.44
C GLY A 293 2.19 13.95 -0.16
N ARG A 294 2.19 15.29 -0.10
CA ARG A 294 3.33 16.12 -0.54
C ARG A 294 4.54 15.99 0.39
N ALA A 295 4.32 15.91 1.71
CA ALA A 295 5.39 15.75 2.70
C ALA A 295 6.11 14.42 2.52
N SER A 296 5.39 13.31 2.31
CA SER A 296 5.99 11.98 2.13
C SER A 296 6.87 11.87 0.88
N CYS A 297 6.67 12.74 -0.12
CA CYS A 297 7.57 12.85 -1.27
C CYS A 297 8.88 13.58 -0.94
N ARG A 298 8.87 14.51 0.02
CA ARG A 298 10.06 15.31 0.38
C ARG A 298 11.04 14.54 1.27
N GLU A 299 10.55 13.65 2.10
CA GLU A 299 11.38 12.94 3.09
C GLU A 299 12.18 11.76 2.53
N ARG A 300 11.93 11.37 1.27
CA ARG A 300 12.50 10.14 0.68
C ARG A 300 13.21 10.36 -0.67
N VAL A 301 13.53 11.59 -1.02
CA VAL A 301 14.30 11.91 -2.23
C VAL A 301 15.74 12.25 -1.88
#